data_7c56b56e476b16986f8aaa9f48c6c2c0
#
_entry.id   7c56b56e476b16986f8aaa9f48c6c2c0
#
_cell.length_a   1.000
_cell.length_b   1.000
_cell.length_c   1.000
_cell.angle_alpha   90.00
_cell.angle_beta   90.00
_cell.angle_gamma   90.00
#
_symmetry.space_group_name_H-M   'P 1'
#
loop_
_entity.id
_entity.type
_entity.pdbx_description
1 polymer ?
#
loop_
_entity_poly.entity_id
_entity_poly.type
_entity_poly.pdbx_seq_one_letter_code
_entity_poly.pdbx_strand_id
1 'polypeptide(L)'
;DRRNERSGGKKAAEDLGVEFLYTGSTQASAAEQVKIMDSLIKQGVNAISLSVLDSSSTNPYIKKAQEAGIKVYTSDSDAPDSTRDFYVAQALDKDLGTTLMDCLGEQMGGSGKVGIVSGESTATNLNTWIDYIKQRQEEKYPDIEIVDIRYTQGGSSEQALKQAQELMTRYPDLKGLVAVASSTIPGVAQAVQQEG
;
A
#
# COMPACT_ATOMS: atom_id res chain seq x y z
N ASP A 1 7.92 -1.75 -4.44
CA ASP A 1 8.44 -3.13 -4.38
C ASP A 1 9.69 -3.15 -3.48
N ARG A 2 9.61 -3.85 -2.35
CA ARG A 2 10.70 -3.97 -1.34
C ARG A 2 12.06 -4.36 -1.94
N ARG A 3 12.10 -5.06 -3.09
CA ARG A 3 13.35 -5.41 -3.78
C ARG A 3 14.02 -4.19 -4.40
N ASN A 4 13.25 -3.29 -4.97
CA ASN A 4 13.78 -2.06 -5.59
C ASN A 4 14.31 -1.10 -4.53
N GLU A 5 13.60 -0.92 -3.42
CA GLU A 5 14.08 -0.11 -2.28
C GLU A 5 15.38 -0.65 -1.71
N ARG A 6 15.48 -1.98 -1.50
CA ARG A 6 16.72 -2.61 -1.02
C ARG A 6 17.88 -2.41 -1.98
N SER A 7 17.65 -2.61 -3.29
CA SER A 7 18.71 -2.46 -4.30
C SER A 7 19.16 -1.01 -4.45
N GLY A 8 18.20 -0.07 -4.47
CA GLY A 8 18.49 1.36 -4.53
C GLY A 8 19.23 1.86 -3.29
N GLY A 9 18.77 1.46 -2.10
CA GLY A 9 19.41 1.82 -0.83
C GLY A 9 20.85 1.29 -0.73
N LYS A 10 21.08 0.03 -1.14
CA LYS A 10 22.42 -0.57 -1.18
C LYS A 10 23.35 0.21 -2.10
N LYS A 11 22.90 0.51 -3.33
CA LYS A 11 23.70 1.28 -4.28
C LYS A 11 24.01 2.68 -3.77
N ALA A 12 23.02 3.40 -3.24
CA ALA A 12 23.23 4.73 -2.69
C ALA A 12 24.23 4.72 -1.50
N ALA A 13 24.16 3.69 -0.67
CA ALA A 13 25.09 3.53 0.45
C ALA A 13 26.54 3.29 -0.02
N GLU A 14 26.72 2.46 -1.05
CA GLU A 14 28.03 2.23 -1.70
C GLU A 14 28.57 3.54 -2.27
N ASP A 15 27.75 4.31 -2.99
CA ASP A 15 28.15 5.57 -3.63
C ASP A 15 28.51 6.67 -2.58
N LEU A 16 27.84 6.65 -1.43
CA LEU A 16 28.01 7.65 -0.36
C LEU A 16 29.00 7.20 0.75
N GLY A 17 29.46 5.96 0.73
CA GLY A 17 30.38 5.42 1.74
C GLY A 17 29.73 5.28 3.13
N VAL A 18 28.44 4.98 3.20
CA VAL A 18 27.70 4.76 4.45
C VAL A 18 27.28 3.30 4.61
N GLU A 19 27.10 2.87 5.86
CA GLU A 19 26.59 1.52 6.14
C GLU A 19 25.07 1.46 5.88
N PHE A 20 24.62 0.41 5.22
CA PHE A 20 23.21 0.17 4.91
C PHE A 20 22.70 -1.10 5.54
N LEU A 21 21.80 -0.95 6.49
CA LEU A 21 21.08 -2.04 7.13
C LEU A 21 19.65 -2.14 6.58
N TYR A 22 19.34 -3.24 5.89
CA TYR A 22 17.97 -3.50 5.44
C TYR A 22 17.30 -4.54 6.33
N THR A 23 16.16 -4.17 6.91
CA THR A 23 15.36 -5.07 7.76
C THR A 23 13.87 -4.84 7.51
N GLY A 24 13.06 -5.83 7.84
CA GLY A 24 11.61 -5.74 7.70
C GLY A 24 10.93 -7.03 8.13
N SER A 25 9.65 -6.96 8.44
CA SER A 25 8.82 -8.14 8.73
C SER A 25 8.64 -9.02 7.49
N THR A 26 8.49 -10.31 7.70
CA THR A 26 8.21 -11.28 6.62
C THR A 26 6.79 -11.14 6.08
N GLN A 27 5.88 -10.64 6.91
CA GLN A 27 4.49 -10.34 6.58
C GLN A 27 4.19 -8.87 6.89
N ALA A 28 3.13 -8.32 6.32
CA ALA A 28 2.67 -6.98 6.64
C ALA A 28 2.09 -6.97 8.07
N SER A 29 2.88 -6.52 9.03
CA SER A 29 2.54 -6.45 10.46
C SER A 29 3.04 -5.15 11.06
N ALA A 30 2.11 -4.26 11.42
CA ALA A 30 2.43 -3.01 12.10
C ALA A 30 3.11 -3.26 13.46
N ALA A 31 2.68 -4.28 14.20
CA ALA A 31 3.28 -4.65 15.48
C ALA A 31 4.73 -5.12 15.35
N GLU A 32 5.08 -5.84 14.27
CA GLU A 32 6.47 -6.20 14.00
C GLU A 32 7.28 -4.99 13.55
N GLN A 33 6.68 -4.11 12.74
CA GLN A 33 7.36 -2.90 12.27
C GLN A 33 7.81 -2.02 13.43
N VAL A 34 6.95 -1.78 14.42
CA VAL A 34 7.34 -0.96 15.59
C VAL A 34 8.40 -1.63 16.47
N LYS A 35 8.41 -2.97 16.57
CA LYS A 35 9.49 -3.71 17.26
C LYS A 35 10.84 -3.53 16.54
N ILE A 36 10.83 -3.58 15.20
CA ILE A 36 12.03 -3.36 14.40
C ILE A 36 12.52 -1.92 14.59
N MET A 37 11.63 -0.93 14.55
CA MET A 37 11.99 0.47 14.83
C MET A 37 12.63 0.64 16.21
N ASP A 38 12.02 0.05 17.25
CA ASP A 38 12.58 0.09 18.62
C ASP A 38 13.98 -0.54 18.71
N SER A 39 14.19 -1.63 17.97
CA SER A 39 15.51 -2.27 17.87
C SER A 39 16.55 -1.36 17.19
N LEU A 40 16.19 -0.70 16.08
CA LEU A 40 17.08 0.22 15.38
C LEU A 40 17.42 1.46 16.24
N ILE A 41 16.43 1.97 16.97
CA ILE A 41 16.66 3.07 17.92
C ILE A 41 17.68 2.65 19.00
N LYS A 42 17.54 1.46 19.58
CA LYS A 42 18.46 0.92 20.57
C LYS A 42 19.86 0.64 20.01
N GLN A 43 19.97 0.32 18.73
CA GLN A 43 21.26 0.15 18.03
C GLN A 43 21.97 1.50 17.75
N GLY A 44 21.27 2.62 17.88
CA GLY A 44 21.84 3.94 17.67
C GLY A 44 22.18 4.24 16.22
N VAL A 45 21.33 3.78 15.27
CA VAL A 45 21.51 4.11 13.85
C VAL A 45 21.39 5.63 13.64
N ASN A 46 22.02 6.17 12.59
CA ASN A 46 21.99 7.61 12.33
C ASN A 46 20.71 8.07 11.62
N ALA A 47 20.13 7.20 10.79
CA ALA A 47 18.90 7.49 10.05
C ALA A 47 18.07 6.23 9.87
N ILE A 48 16.74 6.40 9.76
CA ILE A 48 15.78 5.34 9.45
C ILE A 48 14.95 5.78 8.24
N SER A 49 14.93 4.95 7.20
CA SER A 49 13.95 5.02 6.11
C SER A 49 12.83 4.03 6.39
N LEU A 50 11.58 4.46 6.33
CA LEU A 50 10.42 3.68 6.74
C LEU A 50 9.32 3.72 5.69
N SER A 51 8.88 2.55 5.21
CA SER A 51 7.61 2.41 4.51
C SER A 51 6.52 2.06 5.53
N VAL A 52 5.63 3.03 5.80
CA VAL A 52 4.70 2.97 6.94
C VAL A 52 3.54 2.03 6.66
N LEU A 53 3.32 1.04 7.51
CA LEU A 53 2.16 0.14 7.42
C LEU A 53 0.92 0.71 8.10
N ASP A 54 1.11 1.34 9.27
CA ASP A 54 0.05 1.97 10.05
C ASP A 54 0.62 3.20 10.77
N SER A 55 0.12 4.38 10.41
CA SER A 55 0.62 5.65 10.94
C SER A 55 0.38 5.79 12.44
N SER A 56 -0.77 5.32 12.94
CA SER A 56 -1.14 5.47 14.34
C SER A 56 -0.17 4.74 15.28
N SER A 57 0.29 3.56 14.89
CA SER A 57 1.26 2.77 15.66
C SER A 57 2.70 3.22 15.45
N THR A 58 3.06 3.77 14.29
CA THR A 58 4.45 4.16 13.97
C THR A 58 4.78 5.59 14.40
N ASN A 59 3.85 6.53 14.42
CA ASN A 59 4.09 7.93 14.80
C ASN A 59 4.81 8.11 16.15
N PRO A 60 4.45 7.40 17.23
CA PRO A 60 5.19 7.50 18.50
C PRO A 60 6.65 7.05 18.39
N TYR A 61 6.94 6.08 17.53
CA TYR A 61 8.30 5.58 17.32
C TYR A 61 9.12 6.49 16.42
N ILE A 62 8.50 7.16 15.44
CA ILE A 62 9.15 8.21 14.66
C ILE A 62 9.63 9.33 15.60
N LYS A 63 8.74 9.81 16.46
CA LYS A 63 9.08 10.82 17.47
C LYS A 63 10.20 10.34 18.40
N LYS A 64 10.09 9.12 18.93
CA LYS A 64 11.12 8.51 19.80
C LYS A 64 12.49 8.42 19.13
N ALA A 65 12.54 8.05 17.84
CA ALA A 65 13.78 8.02 17.08
C ALA A 65 14.40 9.41 16.95
N GLN A 66 13.62 10.42 16.63
CA GLN A 66 14.08 11.80 16.51
C GLN A 66 14.55 12.39 17.85
N GLU A 67 13.87 12.05 18.96
CA GLU A 67 14.31 12.41 20.32
C GLU A 67 15.68 11.78 20.68
N ALA A 68 16.00 10.62 20.09
CA ALA A 68 17.31 9.97 20.17
C ALA A 68 18.35 10.53 19.17
N GLY A 69 18.02 11.58 18.41
CA GLY A 69 18.90 12.21 17.42
C GLY A 69 18.95 11.51 16.06
N ILE A 70 18.07 10.53 15.81
CA ILE A 70 18.00 9.75 14.58
C ILE A 70 17.15 10.51 13.56
N LYS A 71 17.65 10.66 12.33
CA LYS A 71 16.86 11.20 11.22
C LYS A 71 15.86 10.17 10.73
N VAL A 72 14.58 10.58 10.50
CA VAL A 72 13.55 9.68 10.02
C VAL A 72 12.89 10.25 8.80
N TYR A 73 12.88 9.48 7.73
CA TYR A 73 12.09 9.78 6.54
C TYR A 73 11.22 8.58 6.14
N THR A 74 10.14 8.86 5.43
CA THR A 74 9.24 7.84 4.92
C THR A 74 9.42 7.68 3.41
N SER A 75 9.18 6.47 2.91
CA SER A 75 9.23 6.14 1.48
C SER A 75 8.08 5.21 1.13
N ASP A 76 7.59 5.29 -0.10
CA ASP A 76 6.46 4.49 -0.63
C ASP A 76 5.14 4.75 0.12
N SER A 77 5.04 4.40 1.39
CA SER A 77 3.90 4.70 2.26
C SER A 77 4.29 5.68 3.36
N ASP A 78 3.49 6.72 3.53
CA ASP A 78 3.77 7.87 4.40
C ASP A 78 3.06 7.82 5.75
N ALA A 79 3.52 8.68 6.65
CA ALA A 79 2.89 9.06 7.90
C ALA A 79 2.76 10.60 7.96
N PRO A 80 1.79 11.21 7.27
CA PRO A 80 1.72 12.66 7.08
C PRO A 80 1.56 13.42 8.40
N ASP A 81 0.90 12.83 9.39
CA ASP A 81 0.68 13.43 10.72
C ASP A 81 1.84 13.19 11.69
N SER A 82 2.95 12.59 11.23
CA SER A 82 4.16 12.39 12.04
C SER A 82 5.12 13.57 11.99
N THR A 83 6.14 13.51 12.82
CA THR A 83 7.23 14.49 12.86
C THR A 83 8.38 14.13 11.92
N ARG A 84 8.20 13.19 10.98
CA ARG A 84 9.25 12.78 10.03
C ARG A 84 9.91 13.97 9.33
N ASP A 85 11.20 13.81 8.99
CA ASP A 85 11.96 14.88 8.35
C ASP A 85 11.48 15.15 6.91
N PHE A 86 11.18 14.09 6.11
CA PHE A 86 10.62 14.20 4.74
C PHE A 86 10.02 12.88 4.26
N TYR A 87 9.31 12.93 3.13
CA TYR A 87 8.71 11.79 2.44
C TYR A 87 9.19 11.70 1.00
N VAL A 88 9.50 10.48 0.55
CA VAL A 88 9.85 10.15 -0.83
C VAL A 88 8.75 9.30 -1.43
N ALA A 89 7.90 9.91 -2.24
CA ALA A 89 6.82 9.23 -2.94
C ALA A 89 7.35 8.52 -4.20
N GLN A 90 6.80 7.35 -4.52
CA GLN A 90 7.02 6.67 -5.78
C GLN A 90 6.22 7.30 -6.94
N ALA A 91 5.05 7.85 -6.63
CA ALA A 91 4.15 8.57 -7.51
C ALA A 91 3.20 9.42 -6.64
N LEU A 92 2.44 10.32 -7.26
CA LEU A 92 1.40 11.05 -6.54
C LEU A 92 0.21 10.12 -6.27
N ASP A 93 -0.25 10.06 -5.02
CA ASP A 93 -1.36 9.21 -4.61
C ASP A 93 -2.63 9.46 -5.42
N LYS A 94 -2.89 10.73 -5.73
CA LYS A 94 -4.01 11.13 -6.59
C LYS A 94 -3.90 10.49 -7.97
N ASP A 95 -2.73 10.56 -8.59
CA ASP A 95 -2.52 10.02 -9.95
C ASP A 95 -2.66 8.50 -9.97
N LEU A 96 -2.21 7.81 -8.91
CA LEU A 96 -2.39 6.36 -8.77
C LEU A 96 -3.88 6.00 -8.71
N GLY A 97 -4.64 6.59 -7.80
CA GLY A 97 -6.07 6.30 -7.65
C GLY A 97 -6.89 6.68 -8.89
N THR A 98 -6.65 7.87 -9.45
CA THR A 98 -7.37 8.32 -10.66
C THR A 98 -7.06 7.46 -11.88
N THR A 99 -5.80 7.06 -12.08
CA THR A 99 -5.40 6.21 -13.20
C THR A 99 -6.01 4.81 -13.08
N LEU A 100 -6.03 4.22 -11.88
CA LEU A 100 -6.69 2.93 -11.67
C LEU A 100 -8.17 2.97 -12.05
N MET A 101 -8.88 4.03 -11.64
CA MET A 101 -10.29 4.19 -11.97
C MET A 101 -10.50 4.49 -13.47
N ASP A 102 -9.65 5.31 -14.06
CA ASP A 102 -9.75 5.63 -15.50
C ASP A 102 -9.52 4.39 -16.37
N CYS A 103 -8.49 3.60 -16.08
CA CYS A 103 -8.22 2.35 -16.80
C CYS A 103 -9.41 1.38 -16.72
N LEU A 104 -9.99 1.22 -15.54
CA LEU A 104 -11.14 0.34 -15.36
C LEU A 104 -12.39 0.90 -16.05
N GLY A 105 -12.70 2.17 -15.83
CA GLY A 105 -13.87 2.83 -16.38
C GLY A 105 -13.91 2.82 -17.91
N GLU A 106 -12.76 3.05 -18.53
CA GLU A 106 -12.62 2.98 -20.01
C GLU A 106 -12.85 1.55 -20.53
N GLN A 107 -12.28 0.54 -19.86
CA GLN A 107 -12.45 -0.86 -20.25
C GLN A 107 -13.89 -1.37 -20.07
N MET A 108 -14.60 -0.87 -19.08
CA MET A 108 -15.99 -1.21 -18.80
C MET A 108 -17.01 -0.45 -19.65
N GLY A 109 -16.57 0.54 -20.42
CA GLY A 109 -17.48 1.43 -21.15
C GLY A 109 -18.24 2.39 -20.25
N GLY A 110 -17.70 2.73 -19.10
CA GLY A 110 -18.18 3.77 -18.19
C GLY A 110 -19.35 3.38 -17.27
N SER A 111 -19.78 2.10 -17.24
CA SER A 111 -20.94 1.69 -16.44
C SER A 111 -20.84 0.25 -15.92
N GLY A 112 -21.48 -0.02 -14.77
CA GLY A 112 -21.62 -1.35 -14.19
C GLY A 112 -21.03 -1.46 -12.79
N LYS A 113 -21.03 -2.66 -12.20
CA LYS A 113 -20.61 -2.92 -10.84
C LYS A 113 -19.13 -3.29 -10.74
N VAL A 114 -18.45 -2.76 -9.75
CA VAL A 114 -17.03 -2.95 -9.49
C VAL A 114 -16.79 -3.35 -8.04
N GLY A 115 -15.93 -4.35 -7.84
CA GLY A 115 -15.35 -4.68 -6.53
C GLY A 115 -13.91 -4.19 -6.41
N ILE A 116 -13.49 -3.84 -5.21
CA ILE A 116 -12.10 -3.50 -4.90
C ILE A 116 -11.51 -4.55 -3.97
N VAL A 117 -10.33 -5.08 -4.30
CA VAL A 117 -9.55 -5.96 -3.42
C VAL A 117 -8.25 -5.25 -3.03
N SER A 118 -8.13 -4.95 -1.74
CA SER A 118 -6.99 -4.22 -1.18
C SER A 118 -6.13 -5.11 -0.29
N GLY A 119 -4.99 -4.58 0.16
CA GLY A 119 -4.14 -5.17 1.18
C GLY A 119 -4.72 -5.00 2.58
N GLU A 120 -3.85 -4.69 3.56
CA GLU A 120 -4.28 -4.45 4.94
C GLU A 120 -5.23 -3.25 5.05
N SER A 121 -6.27 -3.41 5.89
CA SER A 121 -7.27 -2.34 6.12
C SER A 121 -6.69 -1.09 6.79
N THR A 122 -5.55 -1.21 7.44
CA THR A 122 -4.83 -0.10 8.10
C THR A 122 -3.76 0.54 7.23
N ALA A 123 -3.53 0.04 6.00
CA ALA A 123 -2.50 0.55 5.11
C ALA A 123 -2.86 1.95 4.57
N THR A 124 -2.18 2.97 5.08
CA THR A 124 -2.48 4.38 4.81
C THR A 124 -2.48 4.72 3.32
N ASN A 125 -1.44 4.31 2.58
CA ASN A 125 -1.33 4.57 1.15
C ASN A 125 -2.45 3.90 0.34
N LEU A 126 -2.77 2.64 0.63
CA LEU A 126 -3.82 1.91 -0.09
C LEU A 126 -5.20 2.54 0.13
N ASN A 127 -5.50 2.97 1.36
CA ASN A 127 -6.74 3.65 1.67
C ASN A 127 -6.82 5.02 0.98
N THR A 128 -5.72 5.78 0.94
CA THR A 128 -5.64 7.04 0.20
C THR A 128 -5.91 6.83 -1.30
N TRP A 129 -5.36 5.79 -1.91
CA TRP A 129 -5.62 5.47 -3.32
C TRP A 129 -7.07 5.07 -3.56
N ILE A 130 -7.68 4.28 -2.65
CA ILE A 130 -9.10 3.93 -2.71
C ILE A 130 -9.99 5.17 -2.62
N ASP A 131 -9.65 6.15 -1.80
CA ASP A 131 -10.39 7.40 -1.71
C ASP A 131 -10.33 8.19 -3.03
N TYR A 132 -9.16 8.24 -3.69
CA TYR A 132 -9.04 8.84 -5.03
C TYR A 132 -9.75 8.03 -6.13
N ILE A 133 -9.81 6.70 -6.02
CA ILE A 133 -10.63 5.85 -6.91
C ILE A 133 -12.10 6.23 -6.78
N LYS A 134 -12.63 6.36 -5.55
CA LYS A 134 -14.01 6.75 -5.29
C LYS A 134 -14.31 8.15 -5.81
N GLN A 135 -13.45 9.12 -5.48
CA GLN A 135 -13.59 10.47 -5.96
C GLN A 135 -13.63 10.53 -7.50
N ARG A 136 -12.72 9.80 -8.15
CA ARG A 136 -12.68 9.73 -9.62
C ARG A 136 -13.90 9.05 -10.21
N GLN A 137 -14.41 8.02 -9.57
CA GLN A 137 -15.65 7.34 -9.95
C GLN A 137 -16.83 8.31 -9.91
N GLU A 138 -17.00 9.07 -8.82
CA GLU A 138 -18.06 10.06 -8.69
C GLU A 138 -17.95 11.19 -9.75
N GLU A 139 -16.73 11.68 -10.00
CA GLU A 139 -16.47 12.78 -10.93
C GLU A 139 -16.66 12.42 -12.42
N LYS A 140 -16.19 11.22 -12.82
CA LYS A 140 -16.08 10.87 -14.25
C LYS A 140 -16.93 9.67 -14.66
N TYR A 141 -17.22 8.76 -13.74
CA TYR A 141 -17.91 7.49 -14.02
C TYR A 141 -19.11 7.26 -13.09
N PRO A 142 -20.09 8.19 -13.05
CA PRO A 142 -21.21 8.12 -12.12
C PRO A 142 -22.11 6.88 -12.31
N ASP A 143 -22.07 6.25 -13.48
CA ASP A 143 -22.80 5.03 -13.80
C ASP A 143 -22.02 3.74 -13.42
N ILE A 144 -20.84 3.86 -12.83
CA ILE A 144 -20.12 2.75 -12.20
C ILE A 144 -20.46 2.74 -10.71
N GLU A 145 -20.86 1.58 -10.19
CA GLU A 145 -21.14 1.36 -8.77
C GLU A 145 -19.99 0.56 -8.12
N ILE A 146 -19.32 1.13 -7.12
CA ILE A 146 -18.37 0.38 -6.27
C ILE A 146 -19.20 -0.36 -5.21
N VAL A 147 -19.46 -1.65 -5.42
CA VAL A 147 -20.39 -2.44 -4.60
C VAL A 147 -19.79 -2.93 -3.29
N ASP A 148 -18.48 -3.18 -3.24
CA ASP A 148 -17.81 -3.68 -2.03
C ASP A 148 -16.29 -3.46 -2.11
N ILE A 149 -15.67 -3.36 -0.92
CA ILE A 149 -14.21 -3.26 -0.76
C ILE A 149 -13.79 -4.38 0.18
N ARG A 150 -12.91 -5.26 -0.30
CA ARG A 150 -12.37 -6.38 0.45
C ARG A 150 -10.91 -6.16 0.80
N TYR A 151 -10.55 -6.52 2.00
CA TYR A 151 -9.20 -6.42 2.50
C TYR A 151 -8.59 -7.80 2.70
N THR A 152 -7.27 -7.89 2.52
CA THR A 152 -6.50 -9.11 2.77
C THR A 152 -5.62 -8.92 3.99
N GLN A 153 -5.59 -9.90 4.90
CA GLN A 153 -4.67 -9.87 6.03
C GLN A 153 -3.27 -10.31 5.56
N GLY A 154 -2.25 -9.54 5.93
CA GLY A 154 -0.88 -9.80 5.51
C GLY A 154 -0.60 -9.58 4.01
N GLY A 155 -1.56 -9.05 3.24
CA GLY A 155 -1.39 -8.80 1.80
C GLY A 155 -1.21 -10.06 0.96
N SER A 156 -1.79 -11.19 1.35
CA SER A 156 -1.64 -12.48 0.70
C SER A 156 -2.37 -12.56 -0.64
N SER A 157 -1.68 -13.03 -1.69
CA SER A 157 -2.28 -13.31 -3.00
C SER A 157 -3.35 -14.40 -2.94
N GLU A 158 -3.17 -15.41 -2.08
CA GLU A 158 -4.16 -16.47 -1.85
C GLU A 158 -5.45 -15.93 -1.24
N GLN A 159 -5.34 -15.04 -0.25
CA GLN A 159 -6.52 -14.38 0.29
C GLN A 159 -7.19 -13.46 -0.74
N ALA A 160 -6.42 -12.77 -1.58
CA ALA A 160 -6.95 -11.93 -2.64
C ALA A 160 -7.75 -12.75 -3.67
N LEU A 161 -7.26 -13.94 -4.04
CA LEU A 161 -8.00 -14.91 -4.86
C LEU A 161 -9.36 -15.22 -4.24
N LYS A 162 -9.38 -15.62 -2.97
CA LYS A 162 -10.62 -15.94 -2.25
C LYS A 162 -11.56 -14.75 -2.16
N GLN A 163 -11.08 -13.56 -1.82
CA GLN A 163 -11.90 -12.35 -1.73
C GLN A 163 -12.50 -11.95 -3.08
N ALA A 164 -11.75 -12.11 -4.18
CA ALA A 164 -12.26 -11.88 -5.52
C ALA A 164 -13.35 -12.89 -5.92
N GLN A 165 -13.17 -14.18 -5.63
CA GLN A 165 -14.17 -15.21 -5.86
C GLN A 165 -15.46 -14.99 -5.04
N GLU A 166 -15.33 -14.57 -3.78
CA GLU A 166 -16.47 -14.20 -2.94
C GLU A 166 -17.24 -12.99 -3.51
N LEU A 167 -16.54 -11.97 -4.03
CA LEU A 167 -17.15 -10.82 -4.70
C LEU A 167 -17.94 -11.25 -5.96
N MET A 168 -17.33 -12.05 -6.84
CA MET A 168 -17.99 -12.54 -8.04
C MET A 168 -19.20 -13.42 -7.74
N THR A 169 -19.13 -14.25 -6.69
CA THR A 169 -20.27 -15.07 -6.24
C THR A 169 -21.39 -14.20 -5.68
N ARG A 170 -21.04 -13.17 -4.90
CA ARG A 170 -22.02 -12.30 -4.24
C ARG A 170 -22.70 -11.33 -5.21
N TYR A 171 -21.98 -10.91 -6.24
CA TYR A 171 -22.43 -9.98 -7.26
C TYR A 171 -22.27 -10.60 -8.65
N PRO A 172 -23.24 -11.45 -9.09
CA PRO A 172 -23.13 -12.16 -10.38
C PRO A 172 -23.10 -11.22 -11.60
N ASP A 173 -23.50 -9.97 -11.43
CA ASP A 173 -23.47 -8.90 -12.43
C ASP A 173 -22.25 -7.98 -12.30
N LEU A 174 -21.22 -8.40 -11.52
CA LEU A 174 -19.96 -7.68 -11.40
C LEU A 174 -19.24 -7.63 -12.76
N LYS A 175 -18.86 -6.42 -13.19
CA LYS A 175 -18.17 -6.22 -14.47
C LYS A 175 -16.68 -5.96 -14.33
N GLY A 176 -16.21 -5.58 -13.15
CA GLY A 176 -14.81 -5.27 -12.95
C GLY A 176 -14.32 -5.48 -11.54
N LEU A 177 -13.02 -5.73 -11.42
CA LEU A 177 -12.29 -5.82 -10.16
C LEU A 177 -11.06 -4.93 -10.20
N VAL A 178 -10.82 -4.19 -9.12
CA VAL A 178 -9.58 -3.43 -8.91
C VAL A 178 -8.77 -4.10 -7.81
N ALA A 179 -7.52 -4.46 -8.12
CA ALA A 179 -6.54 -4.89 -7.13
C ALA A 179 -5.61 -3.71 -6.81
N VAL A 180 -5.68 -3.19 -5.59
CA VAL A 180 -4.96 -1.95 -5.21
C VAL A 180 -3.53 -2.23 -4.74
N ALA A 181 -3.29 -3.34 -4.04
CA ALA A 181 -1.96 -3.70 -3.58
C ALA A 181 -1.24 -4.61 -4.59
N SER A 182 0.05 -4.40 -4.82
CA SER A 182 0.86 -5.24 -5.74
C SER A 182 0.83 -6.73 -5.38
N SER A 183 0.69 -7.06 -4.11
CA SER A 183 0.58 -8.45 -3.62
C SER A 183 -0.80 -9.08 -3.89
N THR A 184 -1.85 -8.29 -4.10
CA THR A 184 -3.21 -8.80 -4.37
C THR A 184 -3.47 -9.04 -5.86
N ILE A 185 -2.75 -8.35 -6.75
CA ILE A 185 -2.94 -8.42 -8.20
C ILE A 185 -2.92 -9.87 -8.73
N PRO A 186 -1.93 -10.73 -8.40
CA PRO A 186 -1.90 -12.09 -8.95
C PRO A 186 -3.11 -12.92 -8.52
N GLY A 187 -3.57 -12.77 -7.28
CA GLY A 187 -4.73 -13.51 -6.77
C GLY A 187 -6.04 -13.09 -7.45
N VAL A 188 -6.24 -11.77 -7.61
CA VAL A 188 -7.42 -11.25 -8.30
C VAL A 188 -7.43 -11.67 -9.77
N ALA A 189 -6.28 -11.56 -10.46
CA ALA A 189 -6.18 -12.00 -11.84
C ALA A 189 -6.47 -13.50 -12.01
N GLN A 190 -5.97 -14.33 -11.09
CA GLN A 190 -6.23 -15.76 -11.07
C GLN A 190 -7.74 -16.06 -10.86
N ALA A 191 -8.40 -15.33 -9.96
CA ALA A 191 -9.84 -15.48 -9.74
C ALA A 191 -10.63 -15.22 -11.02
N VAL A 192 -10.35 -14.11 -11.71
CA VAL A 192 -11.01 -13.77 -12.98
C VAL A 192 -10.76 -14.83 -14.05
N GLN A 193 -9.54 -15.38 -14.14
CA GLN A 193 -9.22 -16.44 -15.10
C GLN A 193 -9.95 -17.77 -14.82
N GLN A 194 -10.27 -18.06 -13.57
CA GLN A 194 -10.94 -19.31 -13.18
C GLN A 194 -12.46 -19.26 -13.39
N GLU A 195 -13.06 -18.09 -13.31
CA GLU A 195 -14.51 -17.90 -13.47
C GLU A 195 -14.90 -17.63 -14.94
N GLY A 196 -13.93 -17.40 -15.84
CA GLY A 196 -14.15 -17.28 -17.29
C GLY A 196 -14.35 -15.90 -17.79
#